data_748333dcd9517355e0240cb89907b5c2
#
_entry.id   748333dcd9517355e0240cb89907b5c2
#
_cell.length_a   1.000
_cell.length_b   1.000
_cell.length_c   1.000
_cell.angle_alpha   90.00
_cell.angle_beta   90.00
_cell.angle_gamma   90.00
#
_symmetry.space_group_name_H-M   'P 1'
#
loop_
_entity.id
_entity.type
_entity.pdbx_description
1 polymer ?
#
loop_
_entity_poly.entity_id
_entity_poly.type
_entity_poly.pdbx_seq_one_letter_code
_entity_poly.pdbx_strand_id
1 'polypeptide(L)'
;LCMMYPRLKLLQKLLADDGVIFISIDDNEYANCKLICDEIFGEHCFITDAVWRSSDNSNNNSLKFSEDYNHTLIYAKNAAWKPNFIDDPSKRKHFKNPDNDPRGPWFDGNPVNNPSWRPNLQFDITAPNGNVIKHPQNGWRWSMETIQGKLKTGELRFSEDQTRLIRRTYLYELGGLTPSNLWADLETTGHTRRAKYDLKKIFPEIKVTDLFSTPKPSLLIEYILRLSTDSDSIILDSFAGSGTTAHAVLNMNKADDGHRKFILVEMMDYADSITAERVKRVIKG
;
A
#
# COMPACT_ATOMS: atom_id res chain seq x y z
N LEU A 1 25.27 -8.16 -11.15
CA LEU A 1 24.81 -9.35 -10.40
C LEU A 1 25.79 -9.75 -9.30
N CYS A 2 27.09 -9.99 -9.61
CA CYS A 2 28.09 -10.40 -8.62
C CYS A 2 28.20 -9.43 -7.42
N MET A 3 28.01 -8.14 -7.64
CA MET A 3 28.03 -7.13 -6.59
C MET A 3 26.77 -7.17 -5.69
N MET A 4 25.61 -7.43 -6.26
CA MET A 4 24.33 -7.40 -5.52
C MET A 4 24.07 -8.66 -4.72
N TYR A 5 24.47 -9.83 -5.20
CA TYR A 5 24.21 -11.10 -4.53
C TYR A 5 24.68 -11.13 -3.06
N PRO A 6 25.96 -10.83 -2.72
CA PRO A 6 26.41 -10.85 -1.33
C PRO A 6 25.71 -9.79 -0.47
N ARG A 7 25.36 -8.64 -1.06
CA ARG A 7 24.64 -7.57 -0.35
C ARG A 7 23.22 -8.01 0.00
N LEU A 8 22.49 -8.58 -0.96
CA LEU A 8 21.13 -9.07 -0.72
C LEU A 8 21.12 -10.22 0.30
N LYS A 9 22.13 -11.11 0.26
CA LYS A 9 22.32 -12.15 1.29
C LYS A 9 22.52 -11.59 2.70
N LEU A 10 23.30 -10.50 2.79
CA LEU A 10 23.52 -9.84 4.07
C LEU A 10 22.23 -9.14 4.54
N LEU A 11 21.54 -8.43 3.67
CA LEU A 11 20.27 -7.76 3.97
C LEU A 11 19.21 -8.76 4.44
N GLN A 12 19.12 -9.94 3.78
CA GLN A 12 18.21 -11.00 4.20
C GLN A 12 18.50 -11.48 5.64
N LYS A 13 19.78 -11.55 6.05
CA LYS A 13 20.15 -11.90 7.43
C LYS A 13 19.84 -10.80 8.45
N LEU A 14 19.93 -9.54 8.03
CA LEU A 14 19.66 -8.38 8.88
C LEU A 14 18.17 -8.13 9.09
N LEU A 15 17.30 -8.63 8.21
CA LEU A 15 15.86 -8.53 8.40
C LEU A 15 15.41 -9.24 9.68
N ALA A 16 14.56 -8.56 10.46
CA ALA A 16 13.81 -9.16 11.55
C ALA A 16 12.87 -10.27 11.02
N ASP A 17 12.36 -11.12 11.89
CA ASP A 17 11.48 -12.24 11.47
C ASP A 17 10.18 -11.76 10.82
N ASP A 18 9.71 -10.57 11.18
CA ASP A 18 8.58 -9.84 10.59
C ASP A 18 9.02 -8.77 9.58
N GLY A 19 10.29 -8.73 9.24
CA GLY A 19 10.88 -7.73 8.35
C GLY A 19 10.54 -7.94 6.88
N VAL A 20 10.59 -6.84 6.14
CA VAL A 20 10.31 -6.77 4.69
C VAL A 20 11.33 -5.88 4.00
N ILE A 21 11.69 -6.23 2.77
CA ILE A 21 12.60 -5.44 1.93
C ILE A 21 11.86 -4.95 0.69
N PHE A 22 12.11 -3.69 0.35
CA PHE A 22 11.63 -3.03 -0.86
C PHE A 22 12.84 -2.70 -1.75
N ILE A 23 12.84 -3.17 -2.99
CA ILE A 23 13.95 -3.00 -3.92
C ILE A 23 13.43 -2.26 -5.15
N SER A 24 13.69 -0.95 -5.20
CA SER A 24 13.34 -0.14 -6.37
C SER A 24 14.36 -0.35 -7.49
N ILE A 25 13.88 -0.71 -8.65
CA ILE A 25 14.70 -1.06 -9.82
C ILE A 25 13.98 -0.67 -11.12
N ASP A 26 14.72 -0.39 -12.16
CA ASP A 26 14.18 -0.24 -13.51
C ASP A 26 14.11 -1.59 -14.25
N ASP A 27 13.59 -1.58 -15.46
CA ASP A 27 13.40 -2.77 -16.28
C ASP A 27 14.71 -3.38 -16.80
N ASN A 28 15.83 -2.62 -16.81
CA ASN A 28 17.12 -3.11 -17.30
C ASN A 28 17.62 -4.33 -16.51
N GLU A 29 17.50 -4.31 -15.20
CA GLU A 29 17.99 -5.37 -14.32
C GLU A 29 16.88 -6.05 -13.50
N TYR A 30 15.61 -5.72 -13.75
CA TYR A 30 14.46 -6.26 -13.03
C TYR A 30 14.46 -7.80 -13.02
N ALA A 31 14.54 -8.43 -14.19
CA ALA A 31 14.46 -9.89 -14.30
C ALA A 31 15.60 -10.58 -13.55
N ASN A 32 16.81 -10.05 -13.66
CA ASN A 32 17.99 -10.57 -12.98
C ASN A 32 17.90 -10.40 -11.47
N CYS A 33 17.44 -9.24 -11.02
CA CYS A 33 17.26 -8.96 -9.58
C CYS A 33 16.18 -9.87 -9.00
N LYS A 34 15.06 -10.08 -9.71
CA LYS A 34 13.99 -10.98 -9.30
C LYS A 34 14.49 -12.40 -9.08
N LEU A 35 15.26 -12.95 -10.03
CA LEU A 35 15.83 -14.30 -9.93
C LEU A 35 16.77 -14.45 -8.72
N ILE A 36 17.64 -13.45 -8.50
CA ILE A 36 18.54 -13.46 -7.34
C ILE A 36 17.76 -13.40 -6.03
N CYS A 37 16.72 -12.57 -5.97
CA CYS A 37 15.88 -12.45 -4.79
C CYS A 37 15.10 -13.74 -4.51
N ASP A 38 14.58 -14.41 -5.55
CA ASP A 38 13.92 -15.71 -5.42
C ASP A 38 14.86 -16.77 -4.84
N GLU A 39 16.14 -16.77 -5.27
CA GLU A 39 17.15 -17.69 -4.70
C GLU A 39 17.46 -17.39 -3.24
N ILE A 40 17.61 -16.09 -2.89
CA ILE A 40 18.06 -15.67 -1.55
C ILE A 40 16.93 -15.71 -0.52
N PHE A 41 15.76 -15.17 -0.86
CA PHE A 41 14.62 -15.05 0.05
C PHE A 41 13.65 -16.24 -0.05
N GLY A 42 13.65 -16.94 -1.19
CA GLY A 42 12.69 -17.97 -1.56
C GLY A 42 11.48 -17.35 -2.31
N GLU A 43 11.02 -18.05 -3.35
CA GLU A 43 9.85 -17.61 -4.15
C GLU A 43 8.58 -17.40 -3.30
N HIS A 44 8.40 -18.23 -2.26
CA HIS A 44 7.26 -18.15 -1.35
C HIS A 44 7.27 -16.92 -0.44
N CYS A 45 8.41 -16.23 -0.33
CA CYS A 45 8.57 -14.96 0.39
C CYS A 45 8.40 -13.73 -0.51
N PHE A 46 8.19 -13.94 -1.81
CA PHE A 46 7.82 -12.87 -2.73
C PHE A 46 6.40 -12.39 -2.43
N ILE A 47 6.26 -11.13 -2.10
CA ILE A 47 4.96 -10.54 -1.78
C ILE A 47 4.31 -9.99 -3.04
N THR A 48 4.99 -9.11 -3.76
CA THR A 48 4.51 -8.53 -5.02
C THR A 48 5.61 -7.74 -5.72
N ASP A 49 5.37 -7.41 -6.98
CA ASP A 49 6.01 -6.32 -7.69
C ASP A 49 5.06 -5.12 -7.70
N ALA A 50 5.47 -4.03 -7.09
CA ALA A 50 4.73 -2.78 -7.13
C ALA A 50 5.26 -1.89 -8.25
N VAL A 51 4.36 -1.44 -9.11
CA VAL A 51 4.67 -0.56 -10.24
C VAL A 51 4.43 0.88 -9.83
N TRP A 52 5.52 1.65 -9.70
CA TRP A 52 5.47 3.05 -9.34
C TRP A 52 5.57 3.95 -10.56
N ARG A 53 4.57 4.80 -10.79
CA ARG A 53 4.63 5.85 -11.80
C ARG A 53 5.65 6.91 -11.38
N SER A 54 6.83 6.90 -12.04
CA SER A 54 7.97 7.74 -11.72
C SER A 54 7.98 9.08 -12.46
N SER A 55 7.18 9.20 -13.52
CA SER A 55 7.09 10.39 -14.37
C SER A 55 5.70 11.01 -14.34
N ASP A 56 5.63 12.34 -14.29
CA ASP A 56 4.39 13.11 -14.40
C ASP A 56 3.92 13.28 -15.84
N ASN A 57 4.84 13.21 -16.81
CA ASN A 57 4.57 13.30 -18.24
C ASN A 57 5.40 12.27 -19.00
N SER A 58 4.83 11.73 -20.07
CA SER A 58 5.57 10.87 -21.00
C SER A 58 6.67 11.62 -21.74
N ASN A 59 7.77 10.95 -22.03
CA ASN A 59 8.90 11.51 -22.76
C ASN A 59 8.63 11.52 -24.26
N ASN A 60 8.26 12.68 -24.80
CA ASN A 60 7.97 12.86 -26.23
C ASN A 60 9.18 12.69 -27.15
N ASN A 61 10.40 12.69 -26.61
CA ASN A 61 11.64 12.47 -27.36
C ASN A 61 12.06 11.00 -27.42
N SER A 62 11.30 10.11 -26.80
CA SER A 62 11.57 8.67 -26.90
C SER A 62 11.29 8.15 -28.29
N LEU A 63 12.22 7.36 -28.81
CA LEU A 63 12.07 6.74 -30.16
C LEU A 63 11.11 5.55 -30.18
N LYS A 64 10.78 4.98 -29.03
CA LYS A 64 9.88 3.81 -28.90
C LYS A 64 8.78 4.11 -27.90
N PHE A 65 8.97 3.70 -26.66
CA PHE A 65 8.05 3.94 -25.55
C PHE A 65 8.68 4.87 -24.54
N SER A 66 7.87 5.71 -23.87
CA SER A 66 8.29 6.46 -22.71
C SER A 66 8.40 5.54 -21.51
N GLU A 67 9.48 5.66 -20.76
CA GLU A 67 9.70 4.91 -19.51
C GLU A 67 9.09 5.71 -18.36
N ASP A 68 7.82 5.49 -18.11
CA ASP A 68 7.04 6.32 -17.17
C ASP A 68 6.94 5.71 -15.77
N TYR A 69 7.50 4.50 -15.54
CA TYR A 69 7.42 3.79 -14.28
C TYR A 69 8.72 3.09 -13.89
N ASN A 70 8.83 2.73 -12.64
CA ASN A 70 9.83 1.81 -12.12
C ASN A 70 9.15 0.69 -11.34
N HIS A 71 9.87 -0.41 -11.16
CA HIS A 71 9.47 -1.54 -10.34
C HIS A 71 9.92 -1.35 -8.88
N THR A 72 9.18 -1.94 -7.97
CA THR A 72 9.59 -2.13 -6.59
C THR A 72 9.28 -3.56 -6.18
N LEU A 73 10.31 -4.43 -6.19
CA LEU A 73 10.20 -5.80 -5.73
C LEU A 73 10.07 -5.82 -4.21
N ILE A 74 9.10 -6.57 -3.69
CA ILE A 74 8.82 -6.67 -2.27
C ILE A 74 8.95 -8.13 -1.83
N TYR A 75 9.90 -8.37 -0.93
CA TYR A 75 10.11 -9.68 -0.29
C TYR A 75 10.04 -9.53 1.22
N ALA A 76 9.37 -10.47 1.87
CA ALA A 76 9.35 -10.54 3.32
C ALA A 76 10.33 -11.61 3.84
N LYS A 77 10.73 -11.50 5.11
CA LYS A 77 11.47 -12.56 5.79
C LYS A 77 10.62 -13.80 5.96
N ASN A 78 9.31 -13.61 6.19
CA ASN A 78 8.33 -14.68 6.40
C ASN A 78 7.17 -14.54 5.41
N ALA A 79 6.78 -15.62 4.76
CA ALA A 79 5.66 -15.66 3.80
C ALA A 79 4.30 -15.26 4.40
N ALA A 80 4.14 -15.30 5.71
CA ALA A 80 2.94 -14.86 6.41
C ALA A 80 2.85 -13.34 6.63
N TRP A 81 3.89 -12.58 6.27
CA TRP A 81 3.90 -11.13 6.38
C TRP A 81 2.75 -10.49 5.60
N LYS A 82 2.19 -9.42 6.15
CA LYS A 82 1.11 -8.66 5.53
C LYS A 82 1.41 -7.16 5.65
N PRO A 83 1.10 -6.38 4.62
CA PRO A 83 1.22 -4.94 4.71
C PRO A 83 0.20 -4.37 5.69
N ASN A 84 0.52 -3.22 6.26
CA ASN A 84 -0.46 -2.41 6.96
C ASN A 84 -1.56 -1.97 6.00
N PHE A 85 -2.80 -2.06 6.42
CA PHE A 85 -3.92 -1.56 5.65
C PHE A 85 -3.96 -0.04 5.74
N ILE A 86 -4.16 0.60 4.60
CA ILE A 86 -4.28 2.06 4.52
C ILE A 86 -5.76 2.42 4.49
N ASP A 87 -6.17 3.36 5.33
CA ASP A 87 -7.48 3.97 5.20
C ASP A 87 -7.43 5.06 4.13
N ASP A 88 -8.36 4.99 3.17
CA ASP A 88 -8.52 5.96 2.11
C ASP A 88 -9.96 6.50 2.15
N PRO A 89 -10.18 7.64 2.81
CA PRO A 89 -11.51 8.24 2.90
C PRO A 89 -12.16 8.50 1.53
N SER A 90 -11.35 8.72 0.48
CA SER A 90 -11.87 8.97 -0.86
C SER A 90 -12.62 7.76 -1.44
N LYS A 91 -12.14 6.57 -1.13
CA LYS A 91 -12.76 5.29 -1.54
C LYS A 91 -13.96 4.90 -0.68
N ARG A 92 -14.21 5.63 0.42
CA ARG A 92 -15.28 5.37 1.38
C ARG A 92 -16.43 6.37 1.29
N LYS A 93 -16.44 7.26 0.30
CA LYS A 93 -17.48 8.29 0.10
C LYS A 93 -18.89 7.75 -0.09
N HIS A 94 -19.03 6.48 -0.46
CA HIS A 94 -20.31 5.81 -0.59
C HIS A 94 -20.94 5.37 0.75
N PHE A 95 -20.14 5.35 1.84
CA PHE A 95 -20.68 5.16 3.18
C PHE A 95 -21.35 6.45 3.66
N LYS A 96 -22.61 6.34 4.03
CA LYS A 96 -23.42 7.45 4.52
C LYS A 96 -24.23 6.99 5.72
N ASN A 97 -24.71 7.92 6.51
CA ASN A 97 -25.61 7.62 7.64
C ASN A 97 -26.89 8.46 7.54
N PRO A 98 -27.78 8.18 6.55
CA PRO A 98 -28.96 8.98 6.31
C PRO A 98 -30.05 8.81 7.37
N ASP A 99 -30.02 7.72 8.11
CA ASP A 99 -30.99 7.35 9.14
C ASP A 99 -30.46 7.56 10.58
N ASN A 100 -29.29 8.18 10.71
CA ASN A 100 -28.60 8.38 12.01
C ASN A 100 -28.42 7.08 12.81
N ASP A 101 -28.12 5.98 12.14
CA ASP A 101 -27.87 4.68 12.80
C ASP A 101 -26.71 4.87 13.82
N PRO A 102 -26.89 4.48 15.09
CA PRO A 102 -25.87 4.64 16.11
C PRO A 102 -24.57 3.85 15.84
N ARG A 103 -24.62 2.86 14.94
CA ARG A 103 -23.47 2.09 14.47
C ARG A 103 -22.59 2.85 13.46
N GLY A 104 -23.05 4.02 12.99
CA GLY A 104 -22.30 4.89 12.10
C GLY A 104 -22.60 4.69 10.61
N PRO A 105 -21.71 5.21 9.72
CA PRO A 105 -21.93 5.16 8.28
C PRO A 105 -21.99 3.75 7.72
N TRP A 106 -22.85 3.54 6.74
CA TRP A 106 -23.09 2.27 6.07
C TRP A 106 -23.36 2.47 4.57
N PHE A 107 -23.35 1.38 3.83
CA PHE A 107 -23.87 1.34 2.47
C PHE A 107 -24.63 0.03 2.20
N ASP A 108 -25.53 0.06 1.24
CA ASP A 108 -26.20 -1.12 0.74
C ASP A 108 -25.27 -1.84 -0.24
N GLY A 109 -24.72 -2.95 0.18
CA GLY A 109 -23.76 -3.69 -0.62
C GLY A 109 -23.34 -4.99 0.03
N ASN A 110 -22.48 -5.68 -0.67
CA ASN A 110 -22.02 -7.03 -0.40
C ASN A 110 -23.05 -8.13 -0.71
N PRO A 111 -22.58 -9.25 -1.25
CA PRO A 111 -23.44 -10.35 -1.66
C PRO A 111 -24.16 -10.98 -0.47
N VAL A 112 -25.43 -11.27 -0.65
CA VAL A 112 -26.25 -12.10 0.24
C VAL A 112 -26.24 -13.57 -0.18
N ASN A 113 -25.66 -13.89 -1.35
CA ASN A 113 -25.47 -15.23 -1.88
C ASN A 113 -24.18 -15.89 -1.32
N ASN A 114 -24.18 -17.21 -1.33
CA ASN A 114 -22.99 -17.99 -1.02
C ASN A 114 -22.04 -18.02 -2.24
N PRO A 115 -20.71 -17.91 -2.07
CA PRO A 115 -19.76 -18.07 -3.16
C PRO A 115 -19.72 -19.49 -3.74
N SER A 116 -20.06 -20.51 -2.93
CA SER A 116 -20.09 -21.92 -3.32
C SER A 116 -21.49 -22.47 -3.11
N TRP A 117 -21.85 -23.46 -3.92
CA TRP A 117 -23.15 -24.11 -3.82
C TRP A 117 -23.35 -24.79 -2.46
N ARG A 118 -24.51 -24.49 -1.80
CA ARG A 118 -24.86 -24.99 -0.47
C ARG A 118 -26.36 -25.43 -0.48
N PRO A 119 -26.63 -26.74 -0.51
CA PRO A 119 -28.00 -27.22 -0.59
C PRO A 119 -28.87 -26.85 0.62
N ASN A 120 -28.31 -26.83 1.80
CA ASN A 120 -28.98 -26.47 3.05
C ASN A 120 -29.31 -24.97 3.19
N LEU A 121 -28.83 -24.14 2.25
CA LEU A 121 -29.08 -22.69 2.23
C LEU A 121 -29.95 -22.27 1.05
N GLN A 122 -30.59 -23.21 0.40
CA GLN A 122 -31.51 -23.01 -0.70
C GLN A 122 -32.97 -23.06 -0.18
N PHE A 123 -33.47 -21.94 0.30
CA PHE A 123 -34.82 -21.75 0.77
C PHE A 123 -35.32 -20.38 0.37
N ASP A 124 -36.66 -20.30 0.14
CA ASP A 124 -37.30 -19.05 -0.22
C ASP A 124 -37.60 -18.21 1.04
N ILE A 125 -37.60 -16.90 0.89
CA ILE A 125 -37.90 -15.95 1.97
C ILE A 125 -39.18 -15.19 1.61
N THR A 126 -40.15 -15.19 2.51
CA THR A 126 -41.35 -14.37 2.34
C THR A 126 -41.13 -12.99 2.95
N ALA A 127 -41.29 -11.97 2.13
CA ALA A 127 -41.23 -10.57 2.56
C ALA A 127 -42.54 -10.16 3.26
N PRO A 128 -42.56 -9.06 4.04
CA PRO A 128 -43.73 -8.59 4.78
C PRO A 128 -44.97 -8.31 3.91
N ASN A 129 -44.77 -7.92 2.64
CA ASN A 129 -45.86 -7.70 1.69
C ASN A 129 -46.42 -9.00 1.04
N GLY A 130 -45.87 -10.18 1.41
CA GLY A 130 -46.20 -11.46 0.85
C GLY A 130 -45.41 -11.91 -0.37
N ASN A 131 -44.52 -11.09 -0.88
CA ASN A 131 -43.63 -11.47 -1.99
C ASN A 131 -42.68 -12.60 -1.57
N VAL A 132 -42.51 -13.58 -2.45
CA VAL A 132 -41.56 -14.68 -2.24
C VAL A 132 -40.28 -14.39 -2.98
N ILE A 133 -39.22 -14.20 -2.22
CA ILE A 133 -37.88 -13.96 -2.72
C ILE A 133 -37.17 -15.31 -2.86
N LYS A 134 -36.84 -15.67 -4.09
CA LYS A 134 -36.15 -16.92 -4.41
C LYS A 134 -34.69 -16.87 -3.93
N HIS A 135 -34.21 -18.01 -3.46
CA HIS A 135 -32.82 -18.14 -3.10
C HIS A 135 -31.89 -17.93 -4.31
N PRO A 136 -30.68 -17.38 -4.10
CA PRO A 136 -29.64 -17.33 -5.12
C PRO A 136 -29.23 -18.73 -5.60
N GLN A 137 -28.64 -18.83 -6.79
CA GLN A 137 -28.23 -20.10 -7.40
C GLN A 137 -27.40 -20.98 -6.45
N ASN A 138 -26.45 -20.39 -5.70
CA ASN A 138 -25.59 -21.09 -4.74
C ASN A 138 -26.19 -21.18 -3.32
N GLY A 139 -27.43 -20.69 -3.12
CA GLY A 139 -28.04 -20.52 -1.81
C GLY A 139 -27.68 -19.22 -1.12
N TRP A 140 -28.34 -18.95 -0.02
CA TRP A 140 -28.09 -17.80 0.82
C TRP A 140 -26.71 -17.90 1.51
N ARG A 141 -26.17 -16.77 1.95
CA ARG A 141 -24.93 -16.73 2.71
C ARG A 141 -25.08 -17.27 4.14
N TRP A 142 -26.29 -17.24 4.67
CA TRP A 142 -26.62 -17.58 6.07
C TRP A 142 -27.86 -18.47 6.14
N SER A 143 -28.02 -19.14 7.28
CA SER A 143 -29.22 -19.89 7.62
C SER A 143 -30.43 -18.97 7.78
N MET A 144 -31.64 -19.52 7.70
CA MET A 144 -32.89 -18.79 7.90
C MET A 144 -32.90 -18.07 9.27
N GLU A 145 -32.48 -18.74 10.32
CA GLU A 145 -32.39 -18.19 11.68
C GLU A 145 -31.45 -16.95 11.73
N THR A 146 -30.29 -17.09 11.10
CA THR A 146 -29.32 -15.97 11.02
C THR A 146 -29.89 -14.79 10.21
N ILE A 147 -30.56 -15.06 9.10
CA ILE A 147 -31.22 -14.03 8.27
C ILE A 147 -32.30 -13.31 9.09
N GLN A 148 -33.14 -14.04 9.82
CA GLN A 148 -34.16 -13.43 10.69
C GLN A 148 -33.54 -12.57 11.79
N GLY A 149 -32.43 -13.02 12.42
CA GLY A 149 -31.68 -12.24 13.38
C GLY A 149 -31.15 -10.95 12.76
N LYS A 150 -30.55 -11.02 11.57
CA LYS A 150 -30.00 -9.87 10.86
C LYS A 150 -31.07 -8.89 10.34
N LEU A 151 -32.25 -9.37 10.02
CA LEU A 151 -33.40 -8.52 9.72
C LEU A 151 -33.88 -7.74 10.96
N LYS A 152 -33.90 -8.38 12.14
CA LYS A 152 -34.24 -7.71 13.41
C LYS A 152 -33.23 -6.63 13.79
N THR A 153 -31.95 -6.87 13.55
CA THR A 153 -30.89 -5.89 13.85
C THR A 153 -30.71 -4.83 12.75
N GLY A 154 -31.41 -4.96 11.63
CA GLY A 154 -31.29 -4.04 10.48
C GLY A 154 -30.00 -4.21 9.65
N GLU A 155 -29.18 -5.24 9.89
CA GLU A 155 -28.04 -5.59 9.04
C GLU A 155 -28.47 -6.13 7.68
N LEU A 156 -29.66 -6.79 7.65
CA LEU A 156 -30.36 -7.13 6.41
C LEU A 156 -31.69 -6.36 6.37
N ARG A 157 -32.07 -5.95 5.20
CA ARG A 157 -33.37 -5.33 4.95
C ARG A 157 -33.94 -5.77 3.62
N PHE A 158 -35.20 -5.63 3.45
CA PHE A 158 -35.85 -5.80 2.14
C PHE A 158 -35.66 -4.53 1.32
N SER A 159 -35.52 -4.66 -0.01
CA SER A 159 -35.63 -3.53 -0.92
C SER A 159 -36.97 -2.82 -0.76
N GLU A 160 -37.13 -1.60 -1.27
CA GLU A 160 -38.38 -0.83 -1.17
C GLU A 160 -39.57 -1.57 -1.80
N ASP A 161 -39.33 -2.24 -2.93
CA ASP A 161 -40.30 -3.09 -3.64
C ASP A 161 -40.47 -4.50 -3.01
N GLN A 162 -39.67 -4.78 -1.98
CA GLN A 162 -39.62 -6.07 -1.27
C GLN A 162 -39.43 -7.30 -2.20
N THR A 163 -38.66 -7.11 -3.26
CA THR A 163 -38.29 -8.17 -4.21
C THR A 163 -36.91 -8.75 -3.95
N ARG A 164 -36.11 -8.10 -3.14
CA ARG A 164 -34.71 -8.47 -2.85
C ARG A 164 -34.37 -8.30 -1.38
N LEU A 165 -33.42 -9.12 -0.93
CA LEU A 165 -32.76 -8.94 0.36
C LEU A 165 -31.47 -8.12 0.13
N ILE A 166 -31.26 -7.09 0.92
CA ILE A 166 -30.12 -6.17 0.84
C ILE A 166 -29.35 -6.27 2.14
N ARG A 167 -28.00 -6.35 2.03
CA ARG A 167 -27.12 -6.30 3.17
C ARG A 167 -26.65 -4.87 3.39
N ARG A 168 -26.82 -4.37 4.60
CA ARG A 168 -26.21 -3.15 5.09
C ARG A 168 -24.81 -3.49 5.60
N THR A 169 -23.79 -2.84 5.07
CA THR A 169 -22.40 -3.01 5.50
C THR A 169 -21.95 -1.72 6.16
N TYR A 170 -21.46 -1.83 7.38
CA TYR A 170 -21.02 -0.67 8.17
C TYR A 170 -19.54 -0.39 7.98
N LEU A 171 -19.18 0.89 8.04
CA LEU A 171 -17.79 1.33 7.86
C LEU A 171 -16.86 0.71 8.91
N TYR A 172 -17.30 0.61 10.17
CA TYR A 172 -16.50 0.03 11.25
C TYR A 172 -16.21 -1.48 11.09
N GLU A 173 -17.03 -2.20 10.31
CA GLU A 173 -16.80 -3.62 10.02
C GLU A 173 -15.65 -3.84 9.04
N LEU A 174 -15.27 -2.79 8.33
CA LEU A 174 -14.21 -2.84 7.35
C LEU A 174 -12.91 -2.40 8.04
N GLY A 175 -11.95 -3.28 8.11
CA GLY A 175 -10.57 -2.89 8.34
C GLY A 175 -10.09 -1.90 7.28
N GLY A 176 -8.83 -1.49 7.34
CA GLY A 176 -8.22 -0.70 6.27
C GLY A 176 -8.34 -1.38 4.90
N LEU A 177 -8.09 -0.65 3.85
CA LEU A 177 -8.07 -1.19 2.49
C LEU A 177 -6.74 -1.92 2.23
N THR A 178 -6.83 -3.08 1.61
CA THR A 178 -5.65 -3.76 1.07
C THR A 178 -4.96 -2.82 0.08
N PRO A 179 -3.66 -2.53 0.25
CA PRO A 179 -2.94 -1.64 -0.65
C PRO A 179 -2.85 -2.24 -2.06
N SER A 180 -2.93 -1.36 -3.06
CA SER A 180 -2.69 -1.73 -4.46
C SER A 180 -1.20 -1.85 -4.70
N ASN A 181 -0.80 -2.76 -5.59
CA ASN A 181 0.56 -2.80 -6.13
C ASN A 181 0.75 -1.88 -7.36
N LEU A 182 -0.29 -1.17 -7.79
CA LEU A 182 -0.20 -0.13 -8.80
C LEU A 182 -0.13 1.25 -8.11
N TRP A 183 1.06 1.83 -8.05
CA TRP A 183 1.34 3.12 -7.40
C TRP A 183 1.36 4.23 -8.45
N ALA A 184 0.19 4.51 -9.03
CA ALA A 184 0.03 5.47 -10.12
C ALA A 184 -0.38 6.87 -9.67
N ASP A 185 -0.86 7.02 -8.43
CA ASP A 185 -1.27 8.31 -7.88
C ASP A 185 -0.07 9.14 -7.44
N LEU A 186 0.23 10.17 -8.21
CA LEU A 186 1.38 11.06 -8.00
C LEU A 186 1.25 11.96 -6.77
N GLU A 187 0.03 12.21 -6.29
CA GLU A 187 -0.16 12.98 -5.05
C GLU A 187 0.23 12.14 -3.84
N THR A 188 -0.01 10.83 -3.89
CA THR A 188 0.36 9.90 -2.82
C THR A 188 1.84 9.53 -2.84
N THR A 189 2.42 9.27 -4.02
CA THR A 189 3.77 8.70 -4.13
C THR A 189 4.80 9.66 -4.70
N GLY A 190 4.37 10.80 -5.22
CA GLY A 190 5.25 11.75 -5.90
C GLY A 190 5.86 11.19 -7.19
N HIS A 191 6.76 11.97 -7.80
CA HIS A 191 7.49 11.61 -9.00
C HIS A 191 8.90 12.19 -8.98
N THR A 192 9.80 11.70 -9.86
CA THR A 192 11.22 12.04 -9.87
C THR A 192 11.48 13.55 -10.01
N ARG A 193 10.73 14.26 -10.85
CA ARG A 193 10.87 15.71 -11.02
C ARG A 193 10.55 16.46 -9.72
N ARG A 194 9.48 16.11 -9.02
CA ARG A 194 9.13 16.68 -7.71
C ARG A 194 10.25 16.46 -6.69
N ALA A 195 10.82 15.25 -6.66
CA ALA A 195 11.93 14.93 -5.77
C ALA A 195 13.16 15.85 -5.97
N LYS A 196 13.47 16.21 -7.23
CA LYS A 196 14.53 17.19 -7.53
C LYS A 196 14.22 18.58 -7.00
N TYR A 197 12.98 19.03 -7.16
CA TYR A 197 12.56 20.33 -6.63
C TYR A 197 12.58 20.36 -5.10
N ASP A 198 12.16 19.31 -4.45
CA ASP A 198 12.18 19.20 -2.99
C ASP A 198 13.61 19.13 -2.47
N LEU A 199 14.51 18.41 -3.14
CA LEU A 199 15.92 18.42 -2.82
C LEU A 199 16.55 19.81 -3.00
N LYS A 200 16.18 20.54 -4.06
CA LYS A 200 16.63 21.93 -4.31
C LYS A 200 16.19 22.90 -3.23
N LYS A 201 15.02 22.72 -2.62
CA LYS A 201 14.58 23.55 -1.48
C LYS A 201 15.48 23.34 -0.26
N ILE A 202 15.99 22.10 -0.05
CA ILE A 202 16.90 21.78 1.04
C ILE A 202 18.30 22.32 0.78
N PHE A 203 18.72 22.39 -0.50
CA PHE A 203 20.03 22.86 -0.94
C PHE A 203 19.90 24.05 -1.90
N PRO A 204 19.41 25.21 -1.42
CA PRO A 204 19.17 26.36 -2.30
C PRO A 204 20.44 26.93 -2.94
N GLU A 205 21.60 26.73 -2.33
CA GLU A 205 22.90 27.17 -2.82
C GLU A 205 23.48 26.31 -3.94
N ILE A 206 23.09 25.01 -4.05
CA ILE A 206 23.63 24.09 -5.05
C ILE A 206 22.82 24.19 -6.34
N LYS A 207 23.48 24.26 -7.50
CA LYS A 207 22.78 24.23 -8.80
C LYS A 207 22.05 22.91 -8.98
N VAL A 208 20.90 22.93 -9.66
CA VAL A 208 20.07 21.72 -9.90
C VAL A 208 20.85 20.66 -10.68
N THR A 209 21.75 21.07 -11.58
CA THR A 209 22.62 20.16 -12.35
C THR A 209 23.64 19.43 -11.50
N ASP A 210 24.07 20.03 -10.39
CA ASP A 210 25.10 19.53 -9.50
C ASP A 210 24.53 18.78 -8.29
N LEU A 211 23.18 18.82 -8.16
CA LEU A 211 22.45 18.00 -7.20
C LEU A 211 22.38 16.55 -7.67
N PHE A 212 22.00 15.67 -6.75
CA PHE A 212 21.77 14.25 -7.03
C PHE A 212 20.84 14.06 -8.23
N SER A 213 21.26 13.24 -9.20
CA SER A 213 20.63 13.18 -10.54
C SER A 213 19.19 12.65 -10.50
N THR A 214 18.93 11.59 -9.72
CA THR A 214 17.66 10.85 -9.68
C THR A 214 17.21 10.55 -8.25
N PRO A 215 16.91 11.59 -7.42
CA PRO A 215 16.43 11.36 -6.08
C PRO A 215 15.03 10.70 -6.13
N LYS A 216 14.75 9.80 -5.20
CA LYS A 216 13.38 9.32 -4.98
C LYS A 216 12.60 10.37 -4.19
N PRO A 217 11.29 10.55 -4.42
CA PRO A 217 10.47 11.46 -3.63
C PRO A 217 10.27 10.92 -2.20
N SER A 218 10.26 11.80 -1.21
CA SER A 218 9.97 11.41 0.18
C SER A 218 8.59 10.77 0.33
N LEU A 219 7.61 11.24 -0.44
CA LEU A 219 6.26 10.67 -0.45
C LEU A 219 6.24 9.18 -0.80
N LEU A 220 7.07 8.74 -1.76
CA LEU A 220 7.17 7.31 -2.10
C LEU A 220 7.67 6.51 -0.89
N ILE A 221 8.71 7.00 -0.24
CA ILE A 221 9.29 6.30 0.91
C ILE A 221 8.33 6.36 2.11
N GLU A 222 7.67 7.49 2.36
CA GLU A 222 6.64 7.61 3.39
C GLU A 222 5.48 6.62 3.12
N TYR A 223 5.08 6.45 1.86
CA TYR A 223 4.06 5.46 1.50
C TYR A 223 4.53 4.03 1.80
N ILE A 224 5.76 3.68 1.42
CA ILE A 224 6.38 2.38 1.75
C ILE A 224 6.42 2.16 3.27
N LEU A 225 6.85 3.16 4.02
CA LEU A 225 6.93 3.07 5.49
C LEU A 225 5.56 2.87 6.14
N ARG A 226 4.51 3.54 5.65
CA ARG A 226 3.14 3.33 6.12
C ARG A 226 2.67 1.89 5.91
N LEU A 227 3.09 1.26 4.82
CA LEU A 227 2.74 -0.13 4.50
C LEU A 227 3.47 -1.16 5.37
N SER A 228 4.62 -0.80 5.93
CA SER A 228 5.58 -1.80 6.41
C SER A 228 6.19 -1.54 7.78
N THR A 229 5.86 -0.42 8.44
CA THR A 229 6.48 -0.06 9.72
C THR A 229 5.46 0.31 10.77
N ASP A 230 5.82 0.03 12.02
CA ASP A 230 5.18 0.57 13.21
C ASP A 230 5.95 1.81 13.71
N SER A 231 5.48 2.42 14.81
CA SER A 231 6.06 3.63 15.37
C SER A 231 7.50 3.50 15.88
N ASP A 232 7.97 2.29 16.18
CA ASP A 232 9.29 2.00 16.76
C ASP A 232 10.25 1.25 15.83
N SER A 233 9.84 1.01 14.58
CA SER A 233 10.59 0.22 13.61
C SER A 233 11.97 0.78 13.31
N ILE A 234 12.92 -0.09 12.96
CA ILE A 234 14.25 0.27 12.48
C ILE A 234 14.28 0.09 10.96
N ILE A 235 14.64 1.14 10.25
CA ILE A 235 14.70 1.21 8.79
C ILE A 235 16.15 1.24 8.33
N LEU A 236 16.57 0.27 7.54
CA LEU A 236 17.89 0.23 6.91
C LEU A 236 17.76 0.58 5.43
N ASP A 237 18.46 1.62 4.99
CA ASP A 237 18.64 1.91 3.56
C ASP A 237 20.12 1.68 3.20
N SER A 238 20.34 0.60 2.45
CA SER A 238 21.70 0.15 2.07
C SER A 238 22.26 0.82 0.81
N PHE A 239 21.46 1.70 0.18
CA PHE A 239 21.83 2.51 -0.97
C PHE A 239 21.20 3.89 -0.82
N ALA A 240 21.60 4.60 0.24
CA ALA A 240 20.92 5.79 0.74
C ALA A 240 20.82 6.94 -0.28
N GLY A 241 21.69 6.98 -1.27
CA GLY A 241 21.68 7.99 -2.31
C GLY A 241 21.62 9.41 -1.74
N SER A 242 20.58 10.14 -2.07
CA SER A 242 20.39 11.49 -1.54
C SER A 242 19.84 11.57 -0.11
N GLY A 243 19.69 10.44 0.63
CA GLY A 243 19.17 10.42 2.01
C GLY A 243 17.66 10.60 2.13
N THR A 244 16.91 10.19 1.12
CA THR A 244 15.43 10.35 1.10
C THR A 244 14.75 9.55 2.21
N THR A 245 15.26 8.36 2.51
CA THR A 245 14.70 7.48 3.53
C THR A 245 14.74 8.11 4.92
N ALA A 246 15.86 8.70 5.31
CA ALA A 246 15.94 9.41 6.59
C ALA A 246 14.96 10.59 6.65
N HIS A 247 14.85 11.36 5.57
CA HIS A 247 13.89 12.47 5.49
C HIS A 247 12.44 11.97 5.67
N ALA A 248 12.07 10.89 4.99
CA ALA A 248 10.75 10.29 5.13
C ALA A 248 10.48 9.79 6.56
N VAL A 249 11.44 9.13 7.20
CA VAL A 249 11.32 8.70 8.60
C VAL A 249 11.11 9.87 9.54
N LEU A 250 11.88 10.95 9.39
CA LEU A 250 11.75 12.16 10.19
C LEU A 250 10.36 12.82 10.01
N ASN A 251 9.87 12.89 8.76
CA ASN A 251 8.54 13.41 8.48
C ASN A 251 7.46 12.57 9.17
N MET A 252 7.55 11.25 9.07
CA MET A 252 6.55 10.36 9.69
C MET A 252 6.57 10.46 11.21
N ASN A 253 7.76 10.44 11.85
CA ASN A 253 7.87 10.60 13.29
C ASN A 253 7.27 11.93 13.77
N LYS A 254 7.46 13.00 13.00
CA LYS A 254 6.84 14.30 13.30
C LYS A 254 5.32 14.28 13.13
N ALA A 255 4.79 13.49 12.20
CA ALA A 255 3.37 13.44 11.90
C ALA A 255 2.57 12.58 12.88
N ASP A 256 3.15 11.51 13.40
CA ASP A 256 2.47 10.51 14.26
C ASP A 256 3.10 10.34 15.65
N ASP A 257 4.05 11.22 16.01
CA ASP A 257 4.82 11.17 17.27
C ASP A 257 5.56 9.83 17.47
N GLY A 258 5.97 9.23 16.35
CA GLY A 258 6.68 7.95 16.32
C GLY A 258 8.17 8.09 16.67
N HIS A 259 8.79 6.95 16.96
CA HIS A 259 10.20 6.84 17.36
C HIS A 259 10.99 5.92 16.42
N ARG A 260 10.57 5.85 15.14
CA ARG A 260 11.28 5.09 14.12
C ARG A 260 12.72 5.53 14.02
N LYS A 261 13.62 4.58 13.85
CA LYS A 261 15.05 4.80 13.68
C LYS A 261 15.45 4.46 12.26
N PHE A 262 16.49 5.13 11.76
CA PHE A 262 17.04 4.82 10.45
C PHE A 262 18.55 4.59 10.51
N ILE A 263 19.04 3.73 9.61
CA ILE A 263 20.44 3.47 9.34
C ILE A 263 20.64 3.67 7.85
N LEU A 264 21.53 4.57 7.45
CA LEU A 264 21.87 4.84 6.06
C LEU A 264 23.26 4.34 5.75
N VAL A 265 23.40 3.63 4.63
CA VAL A 265 24.71 3.22 4.11
C VAL A 265 24.85 3.79 2.70
N GLU A 266 25.92 4.57 2.50
CA GLU A 266 26.27 5.16 1.21
C GLU A 266 27.80 5.13 1.07
N MET A 267 28.29 4.69 -0.09
CA MET A 267 29.73 4.54 -0.33
C MET A 267 30.33 5.57 -1.29
N MET A 268 29.48 6.40 -1.89
CA MET A 268 29.91 7.38 -2.88
C MET A 268 30.37 8.68 -2.20
N ASP A 269 31.18 9.47 -2.90
CA ASP A 269 31.78 10.70 -2.40
C ASP A 269 30.76 11.75 -1.91
N TYR A 270 29.54 11.68 -2.37
CA TYR A 270 28.47 12.57 -1.92
C TYR A 270 27.82 12.17 -0.59
N ALA A 271 28.26 11.07 0.04
CA ALA A 271 27.69 10.58 1.30
C ALA A 271 27.68 11.66 2.40
N ASP A 272 28.77 12.43 2.53
CA ASP A 272 28.85 13.51 3.50
C ASP A 272 28.17 14.80 3.02
N SER A 273 28.41 15.18 1.76
CA SER A 273 28.00 16.49 1.22
C SER A 273 26.52 16.57 0.86
N ILE A 274 25.90 15.46 0.50
CA ILE A 274 24.47 15.39 0.13
C ILE A 274 23.69 14.56 1.14
N THR A 275 24.04 13.28 1.33
CA THR A 275 23.24 12.35 2.15
C THR A 275 23.18 12.80 3.61
N ALA A 276 24.31 12.92 4.27
CA ALA A 276 24.37 13.32 5.68
C ALA A 276 23.93 14.78 5.88
N GLU A 277 24.30 15.67 4.97
CA GLU A 277 23.93 17.09 5.04
C GLU A 277 22.42 17.29 4.88
N ARG A 278 21.74 16.53 4.00
CA ARG A 278 20.27 16.53 3.90
C ARG A 278 19.63 16.19 5.24
N VAL A 279 20.10 15.12 5.89
CA VAL A 279 19.57 14.70 7.20
C VAL A 279 19.73 15.81 8.23
N LYS A 280 20.93 16.41 8.32
CA LYS A 280 21.20 17.52 9.23
C LYS A 280 20.28 18.72 9.00
N ARG A 281 20.02 19.07 7.73
CA ARG A 281 19.15 20.21 7.39
C ARG A 281 17.69 19.92 7.72
N VAL A 282 17.22 18.70 7.44
CA VAL A 282 15.84 18.30 7.76
C VAL A 282 15.60 18.26 9.28
N ILE A 283 16.59 17.87 10.08
CA ILE A 283 16.49 17.90 11.55
C ILE A 283 16.44 19.34 12.09
N LYS A 284 17.13 20.27 11.44
CA LYS A 284 17.17 21.68 11.87
C LYS A 284 15.91 22.48 11.48
N GLY A 285 15.13 22.02 10.50
CA GLY A 285 13.94 22.67 9.93
C GLY A 285 14.29 23.50 8.73
#